data_08d2806a8baa0b8cb81efe64ef46003e
#
_entry.id   08d2806a8baa0b8cb81efe64ef46003e
#
_cell.length_a   1.000
_cell.length_b   1.000
_cell.length_c   1.000
_cell.angle_alpha   90.00
_cell.angle_beta   90.00
_cell.angle_gamma   90.00
#
_symmetry.space_group_name_H-M   'P 1'
#
loop_
_entity.id
_entity.type
_entity.pdbx_description
1 polymer ?
#
loop_
_entity_poly.entity_id
_entity_poly.type
_entity_poly.pdbx_seq_one_letter_code
_entity_poly.pdbx_strand_id
1 'polypeptide(L)'
;VDLLTIGLGIIGVIGSLASLFPIPYRQSVQIVAAVCLVFVVFQLGQQHERREWELKVAQLNEQIAKLETESQKVTTQVVTEYVDRVKIVKEKSDAIIVKVPVYINKSADDSCTINNGFVVLHDAAAKNKVPETPRDSHAGASGVKLSTVASTVAGNYGTCHEIRQQLESLQKWVREQEKLMNH
;
A
#
# COMPACT_ATOMS: atom_id res chain seq x y z
N VAL A 1 19.25 20.56 39.53
CA VAL A 1 19.73 21.89 40.06
C VAL A 1 18.79 22.90 39.46
N ASP A 2 17.98 23.55 40.34
CA ASP A 2 16.92 24.43 39.89
C ASP A 2 17.49 25.68 39.17
N LEU A 3 16.93 26.01 38.02
CA LEU A 3 17.27 27.20 37.22
C LEU A 3 17.25 28.49 38.06
N LEU A 4 16.41 28.55 39.09
CA LEU A 4 16.31 29.64 40.08
C LEU A 4 17.59 29.78 40.92
N THR A 5 18.20 28.68 41.33
CA THR A 5 19.44 28.73 42.15
C THR A 5 20.65 29.15 41.33
N ILE A 6 20.71 28.74 40.06
CA ILE A 6 21.76 29.17 39.12
C ILE A 6 21.57 30.68 38.80
N GLY A 7 20.34 31.13 38.55
CA GLY A 7 20.04 32.52 38.28
C GLY A 7 20.40 33.46 39.44
N LEU A 8 20.06 33.09 40.67
CA LEU A 8 20.40 33.84 41.88
C LEU A 8 21.94 33.90 42.13
N GLY A 9 22.64 32.81 41.87
CA GLY A 9 24.09 32.74 41.96
C GLY A 9 24.80 33.68 40.99
N ILE A 10 24.33 33.74 39.75
CA ILE A 10 24.88 34.60 38.70
C ILE A 10 24.63 36.09 39.02
N ILE A 11 23.44 36.43 39.52
CA ILE A 11 23.12 37.81 39.94
C ILE A 11 24.03 38.27 41.08
N GLY A 12 24.30 37.40 42.05
CA GLY A 12 25.20 37.68 43.17
C GLY A 12 26.65 37.95 42.72
N VAL A 13 27.17 37.14 41.79
CA VAL A 13 28.52 37.28 41.23
C VAL A 13 28.64 38.57 40.39
N ILE A 14 27.64 38.90 39.59
CA ILE A 14 27.63 40.14 38.79
C ILE A 14 27.55 41.39 39.69
N GLY A 15 26.76 41.33 40.76
CA GLY A 15 26.67 42.39 41.74
C GLY A 15 28.00 42.67 42.46
N SER A 16 28.72 41.60 42.82
CA SER A 16 30.03 41.67 43.46
C SER A 16 31.14 42.23 42.53
N LEU A 17 31.16 41.78 41.26
CA LEU A 17 32.11 42.29 40.26
C LEU A 17 31.84 43.77 39.87
N ALA A 18 30.57 44.19 39.82
CA ALA A 18 30.23 45.55 39.50
C ALA A 18 30.71 46.60 40.58
N SER A 19 30.95 46.13 41.80
CA SER A 19 31.48 47.01 42.87
C SER A 19 32.96 47.35 42.70
N LEU A 20 33.71 46.65 41.90
CA LEU A 20 35.13 46.83 41.63
C LEU A 20 35.44 47.97 40.60
N PHE A 21 34.42 48.42 39.87
CA PHE A 21 34.61 49.45 38.83
C PHE A 21 34.30 50.88 39.31
N PRO A 22 35.03 51.89 38.79
CA PRO A 22 34.76 53.31 39.12
C PRO A 22 33.33 53.70 38.66
N ILE A 23 32.73 54.64 39.44
CA ILE A 23 31.30 55.01 39.34
C ILE A 23 30.77 55.25 37.92
N PRO A 24 31.51 55.95 36.99
CA PRO A 24 30.96 56.23 35.66
C PRO A 24 30.76 54.98 34.76
N TYR A 25 31.46 53.86 34.99
CA TYR A 25 31.37 52.67 34.21
C TYR A 25 30.40 51.58 34.78
N ARG A 26 29.97 51.79 36.01
CA ARG A 26 29.14 50.85 36.76
C ARG A 26 27.77 50.54 36.05
N GLN A 27 27.15 51.63 35.51
CA GLN A 27 25.87 51.44 34.76
C GLN A 27 26.06 50.70 33.45
N SER A 28 27.12 50.97 32.71
CA SER A 28 27.41 50.30 31.45
C SER A 28 27.67 48.77 31.65
N VAL A 29 28.41 48.42 32.70
CA VAL A 29 28.67 47.01 33.05
C VAL A 29 27.40 46.29 33.46
N GLN A 30 26.50 46.93 34.20
CA GLN A 30 25.21 46.32 34.56
C GLN A 30 24.31 46.08 33.35
N ILE A 31 24.26 46.98 32.39
CA ILE A 31 23.48 46.85 31.17
C ILE A 31 24.02 45.66 30.32
N VAL A 32 25.33 45.59 30.13
CA VAL A 32 25.95 44.48 29.38
C VAL A 32 25.69 43.13 30.07
N ALA A 33 25.83 43.08 31.40
CA ALA A 33 25.54 41.86 32.15
C ALA A 33 24.08 41.44 32.04
N ALA A 34 23.12 42.37 32.08
CA ALA A 34 21.70 42.07 31.89
C ALA A 34 21.41 41.52 30.48
N VAL A 35 21.99 42.12 29.43
CA VAL A 35 21.84 41.64 28.05
C VAL A 35 22.43 40.24 27.89
N CYS A 36 23.62 39.97 28.44
CA CYS A 36 24.22 38.65 28.42
C CYS A 36 23.32 37.61 29.13
N LEU A 37 22.71 37.98 30.24
CA LEU A 37 21.84 37.09 31.01
C LEU A 37 20.57 36.74 30.22
N VAL A 38 19.93 37.73 29.61
CA VAL A 38 18.77 37.51 28.70
C VAL A 38 19.16 36.61 27.54
N PHE A 39 20.33 36.80 26.93
CA PHE A 39 20.81 35.98 25.83
C PHE A 39 21.04 34.51 26.26
N VAL A 40 21.64 34.29 27.44
CA VAL A 40 21.84 32.95 27.98
C VAL A 40 20.51 32.26 28.26
N VAL A 41 19.54 32.94 28.88
CA VAL A 41 18.20 32.39 29.13
C VAL A 41 17.48 32.03 27.81
N PHE A 42 17.62 32.90 26.79
CA PHE A 42 17.06 32.65 25.47
C PHE A 42 17.69 31.41 24.81
N GLN A 43 19.01 31.25 24.87
CA GLN A 43 19.70 30.07 24.35
C GLN A 43 19.30 28.77 25.07
N LEU A 44 19.17 28.82 26.40
CA LEU A 44 18.72 27.68 27.19
C LEU A 44 17.26 27.30 26.84
N GLY A 45 16.40 28.28 26.62
CA GLY A 45 15.01 28.07 26.19
C GLY A 45 14.94 27.37 24.83
N GLN A 46 15.72 27.82 23.84
CA GLN A 46 15.79 27.19 22.53
C GLN A 46 16.32 25.74 22.59
N GLN A 47 17.28 25.44 23.44
CA GLN A 47 17.81 24.09 23.60
C GLN A 47 16.76 23.13 24.19
N HIS A 48 15.93 23.62 25.10
CA HIS A 48 14.88 22.82 25.73
C HIS A 48 13.80 22.42 24.69
N GLU A 49 13.32 23.39 23.91
CA GLU A 49 12.35 23.11 22.83
C GLU A 49 12.90 22.15 21.78
N ARG A 50 14.15 22.31 21.36
CA ARG A 50 14.77 21.41 20.39
C ARG A 50 14.80 19.97 20.88
N ARG A 51 15.15 19.73 22.13
CA ARG A 51 15.18 18.38 22.71
C ARG A 51 13.79 17.74 22.76
N GLU A 52 12.74 18.49 23.08
CA GLU A 52 11.38 17.99 23.06
C GLU A 52 10.93 17.62 21.66
N TRP A 53 11.26 18.45 20.66
CA TRP A 53 10.99 18.16 19.27
C TRP A 53 11.74 16.92 18.76
N GLU A 54 13.02 16.80 19.09
CA GLU A 54 13.82 15.62 18.73
C GLU A 54 13.24 14.33 19.33
N LEU A 55 12.81 14.35 20.58
CA LEU A 55 12.14 13.21 21.21
C LEU A 55 10.81 12.86 20.53
N LYS A 56 9.98 13.86 20.21
CA LYS A 56 8.72 13.64 19.50
C LYS A 56 8.96 13.06 18.10
N VAL A 57 9.92 13.59 17.37
CA VAL A 57 10.29 13.08 16.04
C VAL A 57 10.83 11.66 16.13
N ALA A 58 11.66 11.36 17.13
CA ALA A 58 12.16 10.00 17.34
C ALA A 58 11.03 9.01 17.64
N GLN A 59 10.07 9.39 18.49
CA GLN A 59 8.90 8.56 18.79
C GLN A 59 8.01 8.33 17.55
N LEU A 60 7.78 9.39 16.76
CA LEU A 60 7.01 9.25 15.52
C LEU A 60 7.70 8.35 14.51
N ASN A 61 9.02 8.49 14.35
CA ASN A 61 9.79 7.62 13.45
C ASN A 61 9.75 6.15 13.90
N GLU A 62 9.79 5.89 15.20
CA GLU A 62 9.64 4.54 15.73
C GLU A 62 8.25 3.96 15.44
N GLN A 63 7.19 4.77 15.58
CA GLN A 63 5.83 4.35 15.26
C GLN A 63 5.67 4.06 13.76
N ILE A 64 6.22 4.90 12.89
CA ILE A 64 6.22 4.70 11.44
C ILE A 64 6.93 3.39 11.09
N ALA A 65 8.13 3.16 11.63
CA ALA A 65 8.89 1.94 11.37
C ALA A 65 8.15 0.66 11.82
N LYS A 66 7.44 0.71 12.93
CA LYS A 66 6.59 -0.39 13.39
C LYS A 66 5.43 -0.65 12.42
N LEU A 67 4.70 0.41 12.03
CA LEU A 67 3.59 0.30 11.09
C LEU A 67 4.05 -0.22 9.71
N GLU A 68 5.19 0.25 9.21
CA GLU A 68 5.78 -0.26 7.97
C GLU A 68 6.11 -1.75 8.05
N THR A 69 6.69 -2.19 9.17
CA THR A 69 7.02 -3.60 9.39
C THR A 69 5.75 -4.47 9.42
N GLU A 70 4.71 -4.03 10.09
CA GLU A 70 3.44 -4.75 10.16
C GLU A 70 2.72 -4.77 8.80
N SER A 71 2.71 -3.65 8.08
CA SER A 71 2.17 -3.56 6.73
C SER A 71 2.88 -4.49 5.75
N GLN A 72 4.21 -4.61 5.84
CA GLN A 72 4.98 -5.55 5.03
C GLN A 72 4.65 -7.01 5.35
N LYS A 73 4.45 -7.36 6.62
CA LYS A 73 4.02 -8.71 7.02
C LYS A 73 2.66 -9.06 6.43
N VAL A 74 1.68 -8.16 6.55
CA VAL A 74 0.34 -8.33 5.97
C VAL A 74 0.43 -8.52 4.46
N THR A 75 1.21 -7.67 3.79
CA THR A 75 1.40 -7.75 2.34
C THR A 75 1.99 -9.09 1.94
N THR A 76 3.06 -9.54 2.61
CA THR A 76 3.71 -10.82 2.33
C THR A 76 2.74 -11.99 2.52
N GLN A 77 1.98 -11.99 3.61
CA GLN A 77 1.00 -13.04 3.89
C GLN A 77 -0.08 -13.10 2.81
N VAL A 78 -0.69 -11.96 2.47
CA VAL A 78 -1.77 -11.91 1.48
C VAL A 78 -1.27 -12.31 0.09
N VAL A 79 -0.08 -11.88 -0.31
CA VAL A 79 0.53 -12.25 -1.59
C VAL A 79 0.82 -13.75 -1.64
N THR A 80 1.37 -14.32 -0.58
CA THR A 80 1.65 -15.77 -0.51
C THR A 80 0.35 -16.58 -0.64
N GLU A 81 -0.68 -16.24 0.14
CA GLU A 81 -1.98 -16.90 0.06
C GLU A 81 -2.61 -16.75 -1.35
N TYR A 82 -2.47 -15.61 -1.99
CA TYR A 82 -2.95 -15.37 -3.35
C TYR A 82 -2.25 -16.28 -4.36
N VAL A 83 -0.92 -16.34 -4.32
CA VAL A 83 -0.13 -17.18 -5.23
C VAL A 83 -0.53 -18.66 -5.11
N ASP A 84 -0.68 -19.17 -3.89
CA ASP A 84 -1.08 -20.54 -3.64
C ASP A 84 -2.49 -20.84 -4.18
N ARG A 85 -3.45 -19.93 -3.96
CA ARG A 85 -4.83 -20.07 -4.45
C ARG A 85 -4.90 -20.05 -5.97
N VAL A 86 -4.19 -19.11 -6.61
CA VAL A 86 -4.13 -19.03 -8.08
C VAL A 86 -3.50 -20.28 -8.68
N LYS A 87 -2.45 -20.81 -8.07
CA LYS A 87 -1.84 -22.08 -8.50
C LYS A 87 -2.86 -23.22 -8.50
N ILE A 88 -3.62 -23.39 -7.41
CA ILE A 88 -4.66 -24.40 -7.30
C ILE A 88 -5.77 -24.22 -8.37
N VAL A 89 -6.20 -22.98 -8.60
CA VAL A 89 -7.21 -22.66 -9.63
C VAL A 89 -6.70 -23.06 -11.01
N LYS A 90 -5.46 -22.70 -11.32
CA LYS A 90 -4.83 -23.01 -12.60
C LYS A 90 -4.67 -24.50 -12.82
N GLU A 91 -4.16 -25.24 -11.84
CA GLU A 91 -4.04 -26.70 -11.90
C GLU A 91 -5.40 -27.39 -12.16
N LYS A 92 -6.47 -26.90 -11.50
CA LYS A 92 -7.84 -27.43 -11.75
C LYS A 92 -8.35 -27.10 -13.15
N SER A 93 -8.12 -25.88 -13.62
CA SER A 93 -8.51 -25.46 -14.97
C SER A 93 -7.82 -26.27 -16.03
N ASP A 94 -6.50 -26.46 -15.92
CA ASP A 94 -5.70 -27.27 -16.83
C ASP A 94 -6.17 -28.75 -16.84
N ALA A 95 -6.46 -29.29 -15.65
CA ALA A 95 -6.99 -30.66 -15.53
C ALA A 95 -8.37 -30.84 -16.19
N ILE A 96 -9.22 -29.80 -16.17
CA ILE A 96 -10.51 -29.81 -16.87
C ILE A 96 -10.29 -29.80 -18.39
N ILE A 97 -9.41 -28.91 -18.87
CA ILE A 97 -9.12 -28.78 -20.31
C ILE A 97 -8.57 -30.11 -20.87
N VAL A 98 -7.67 -30.77 -20.15
CA VAL A 98 -7.13 -32.10 -20.55
C VAL A 98 -8.21 -33.16 -20.65
N LYS A 99 -9.29 -33.05 -19.88
CA LYS A 99 -10.41 -33.99 -19.94
C LYS A 99 -11.40 -33.73 -21.06
N VAL A 100 -11.40 -32.60 -21.72
CA VAL A 100 -12.34 -32.23 -22.78
C VAL A 100 -12.41 -33.31 -23.90
N PRO A 101 -11.29 -33.83 -24.45
CA PRO A 101 -11.36 -34.87 -25.49
C PRO A 101 -11.91 -36.20 -24.98
N VAL A 102 -11.93 -36.44 -23.68
CA VAL A 102 -12.50 -37.65 -23.08
C VAL A 102 -14.02 -37.57 -23.06
N TYR A 103 -14.57 -36.38 -22.73
CA TYR A 103 -16.02 -36.15 -22.69
C TYR A 103 -16.59 -35.84 -24.07
N ILE A 104 -15.83 -35.15 -24.93
CA ILE A 104 -16.22 -34.80 -26.31
C ILE A 104 -15.28 -35.54 -27.24
N ASN A 105 -15.69 -36.76 -27.59
CA ASN A 105 -14.90 -37.62 -28.46
C ASN A 105 -15.01 -37.18 -29.94
N LYS A 106 -14.16 -37.77 -30.80
CA LYS A 106 -14.10 -37.42 -32.23
C LYS A 106 -15.47 -37.55 -32.92
N SER A 107 -16.29 -38.56 -32.57
CA SER A 107 -17.62 -38.73 -33.16
C SER A 107 -18.56 -37.58 -32.80
N ALA A 108 -18.49 -37.08 -31.56
CA ALA A 108 -19.25 -35.90 -31.15
C ALA A 108 -18.78 -34.61 -31.88
N ASP A 109 -17.49 -34.45 -32.07
CA ASP A 109 -16.93 -33.33 -32.84
C ASP A 109 -17.35 -33.36 -34.32
N ASP A 110 -17.35 -34.56 -34.93
CA ASP A 110 -17.71 -34.76 -36.35
C ASP A 110 -19.22 -34.57 -36.59
N SER A 111 -20.06 -34.87 -35.60
CA SER A 111 -21.51 -34.76 -35.67
C SER A 111 -22.10 -33.42 -35.24
N CYS A 112 -21.38 -32.63 -34.50
CA CYS A 112 -21.86 -31.33 -33.99
C CYS A 112 -21.32 -30.17 -34.82
N THR A 113 -22.21 -29.42 -35.44
CA THR A 113 -21.87 -28.24 -36.24
C THR A 113 -22.09 -26.95 -35.45
N ILE A 114 -21.02 -26.21 -35.24
CA ILE A 114 -21.08 -24.85 -34.68
C ILE A 114 -21.28 -23.87 -35.83
N ASN A 115 -22.33 -23.05 -35.79
CA ASN A 115 -22.61 -22.07 -36.83
C ASN A 115 -21.75 -20.82 -36.73
N ASN A 116 -21.60 -20.07 -37.83
CA ASN A 116 -20.85 -18.83 -37.87
C ASN A 116 -21.42 -17.75 -36.93
N GLY A 117 -22.75 -17.72 -36.73
CA GLY A 117 -23.41 -16.78 -35.82
C GLY A 117 -22.96 -16.96 -34.38
N PHE A 118 -22.74 -18.19 -33.93
CA PHE A 118 -22.18 -18.44 -32.59
C PHE A 118 -20.76 -17.88 -32.49
N VAL A 119 -19.90 -18.08 -33.49
CA VAL A 119 -18.52 -17.58 -33.48
C VAL A 119 -18.51 -16.05 -33.44
N VAL A 120 -19.33 -15.39 -34.28
CA VAL A 120 -19.45 -13.94 -34.32
C VAL A 120 -19.91 -13.37 -32.95
N LEU A 121 -20.93 -14.02 -32.36
CA LEU A 121 -21.44 -13.61 -31.04
C LEU A 121 -20.38 -13.78 -29.95
N HIS A 122 -19.73 -14.93 -29.93
CA HIS A 122 -18.68 -15.25 -28.96
C HIS A 122 -17.49 -14.28 -29.06
N ASP A 123 -17.01 -14.02 -30.28
CA ASP A 123 -15.89 -13.11 -30.53
C ASP A 123 -16.23 -11.65 -30.18
N ALA A 124 -17.46 -11.23 -30.45
CA ALA A 124 -17.94 -9.91 -30.07
C ALA A 124 -17.99 -9.77 -28.52
N ALA A 125 -18.53 -10.77 -27.84
CA ALA A 125 -18.58 -10.81 -26.39
C ALA A 125 -17.17 -10.83 -25.77
N ALA A 126 -16.24 -11.62 -26.32
CA ALA A 126 -14.85 -11.66 -25.84
C ALA A 126 -14.12 -10.31 -25.97
N LYS A 127 -14.49 -9.50 -26.97
CA LYS A 127 -13.97 -8.17 -27.22
C LYS A 127 -14.77 -7.06 -26.54
N ASN A 128 -15.78 -7.40 -25.75
CA ASN A 128 -16.74 -6.47 -25.15
C ASN A 128 -17.37 -5.51 -26.18
N LYS A 129 -17.77 -6.06 -27.34
CA LYS A 129 -18.38 -5.31 -28.42
C LYS A 129 -19.77 -5.87 -28.72
N VAL A 130 -20.66 -5.01 -29.23
CA VAL A 130 -21.96 -5.44 -29.74
C VAL A 130 -21.72 -6.19 -31.06
N PRO A 131 -22.29 -7.41 -31.25
CA PRO A 131 -22.12 -8.15 -32.49
C PRO A 131 -22.79 -7.44 -33.67
N GLU A 132 -22.36 -7.78 -34.87
CA GLU A 132 -22.99 -7.30 -36.10
C GLU A 132 -24.45 -7.81 -36.22
N THR A 133 -25.24 -7.09 -37.02
CA THR A 133 -26.62 -7.52 -37.35
C THR A 133 -26.59 -8.91 -37.99
N PRO A 134 -27.46 -9.86 -37.57
CA PRO A 134 -27.52 -11.17 -38.14
C PRO A 134 -27.69 -11.16 -39.66
N ARG A 135 -26.96 -12.05 -40.35
CA ARG A 135 -26.99 -12.24 -41.81
C ARG A 135 -27.19 -13.70 -42.13
N ASP A 136 -27.67 -14.03 -43.32
CA ASP A 136 -27.87 -15.43 -43.79
C ASP A 136 -26.58 -16.23 -43.72
N SER A 137 -25.43 -15.62 -43.97
CA SER A 137 -24.09 -16.26 -43.86
C SER A 137 -23.78 -16.78 -42.46
N HIS A 138 -24.47 -16.26 -41.42
CA HIS A 138 -24.27 -16.69 -40.03
C HIS A 138 -24.92 -18.04 -39.72
N ALA A 139 -25.83 -18.50 -40.54
CA ALA A 139 -26.46 -19.84 -40.39
C ALA A 139 -25.55 -20.99 -40.83
N GLY A 140 -24.55 -20.71 -41.67
CA GLY A 140 -23.62 -21.70 -42.16
C GLY A 140 -22.68 -22.29 -41.09
N ALA A 141 -22.18 -23.49 -41.35
CA ALA A 141 -21.20 -24.14 -40.49
C ALA A 141 -19.87 -23.37 -40.45
N SER A 142 -19.32 -23.17 -39.26
CA SER A 142 -18.05 -22.44 -39.04
C SER A 142 -16.80 -23.31 -39.18
N GLY A 143 -16.97 -24.65 -39.18
CA GLY A 143 -15.86 -25.60 -39.08
C GLY A 143 -15.21 -25.66 -37.67
N VAL A 144 -15.69 -24.89 -36.71
CA VAL A 144 -15.20 -24.94 -35.32
C VAL A 144 -15.77 -26.21 -34.64
N LYS A 145 -14.90 -26.97 -34.00
CA LYS A 145 -15.25 -28.21 -33.30
C LYS A 145 -15.85 -27.93 -31.93
N LEU A 146 -16.78 -28.78 -31.49
CA LEU A 146 -17.39 -28.69 -30.17
C LEU A 146 -16.34 -28.77 -29.02
N SER A 147 -15.34 -29.62 -29.18
CA SER A 147 -14.21 -29.74 -28.23
C SER A 147 -13.42 -28.46 -28.10
N THR A 148 -13.24 -27.72 -29.21
CA THR A 148 -12.59 -26.39 -29.20
C THR A 148 -13.41 -25.37 -28.38
N VAL A 149 -14.74 -25.35 -28.62
CA VAL A 149 -15.64 -24.48 -27.84
C VAL A 149 -15.59 -24.81 -26.36
N ALA A 150 -15.67 -26.10 -26.01
CA ALA A 150 -15.61 -26.55 -24.62
C ALA A 150 -14.29 -26.18 -23.92
N SER A 151 -13.16 -26.34 -24.62
CA SER A 151 -11.86 -25.95 -24.11
C SER A 151 -11.75 -24.43 -23.89
N THR A 152 -12.27 -23.63 -24.83
CA THR A 152 -12.30 -22.16 -24.71
C THR A 152 -13.16 -21.73 -23.52
N VAL A 153 -14.36 -22.30 -23.37
CA VAL A 153 -15.26 -22.01 -22.25
C VAL A 153 -14.62 -22.40 -20.91
N ALA A 154 -14.01 -23.59 -20.83
CA ALA A 154 -13.32 -24.07 -19.65
C ALA A 154 -12.14 -23.11 -19.28
N GLY A 155 -11.36 -22.68 -20.27
CA GLY A 155 -10.28 -21.70 -20.08
C GLY A 155 -10.78 -20.34 -19.59
N ASN A 156 -11.89 -19.85 -20.17
CA ASN A 156 -12.51 -18.60 -19.74
C ASN A 156 -12.99 -18.66 -18.27
N TYR A 157 -13.58 -19.79 -17.85
CA TYR A 157 -13.94 -20.00 -16.44
C TYR A 157 -12.70 -20.06 -15.54
N GLY A 158 -11.62 -20.70 -15.99
CA GLY A 158 -10.33 -20.69 -15.27
C GLY A 158 -9.86 -19.26 -15.03
N THR A 159 -9.77 -18.45 -16.07
CA THR A 159 -9.41 -17.03 -15.98
C THR A 159 -10.35 -16.25 -15.06
N CYS A 160 -11.66 -16.48 -15.15
CA CYS A 160 -12.63 -15.84 -14.26
C CYS A 160 -12.38 -16.18 -12.79
N HIS A 161 -12.05 -17.43 -12.49
CA HIS A 161 -11.70 -17.85 -11.12
C HIS A 161 -10.38 -17.23 -10.65
N GLU A 162 -9.38 -17.09 -11.50
CA GLU A 162 -8.11 -16.40 -11.17
C GLU A 162 -8.36 -14.92 -10.81
N ILE A 163 -9.13 -14.21 -11.65
CA ILE A 163 -9.50 -12.80 -11.41
C ILE A 163 -10.28 -12.65 -10.10
N ARG A 164 -11.18 -13.60 -9.80
CA ARG A 164 -11.91 -13.62 -8.51
C ARG A 164 -10.94 -13.73 -7.33
N GLN A 165 -9.96 -14.65 -7.39
CA GLN A 165 -8.95 -14.78 -6.33
C GLN A 165 -8.12 -13.51 -6.17
N GLN A 166 -7.79 -12.85 -7.26
CA GLN A 166 -7.08 -11.56 -7.23
C GLN A 166 -7.90 -10.48 -6.53
N LEU A 167 -9.19 -10.37 -6.88
CA LEU A 167 -10.09 -9.37 -6.27
C LEU A 167 -10.29 -9.64 -4.78
N GLU A 168 -10.56 -10.89 -4.39
CA GLU A 168 -10.74 -11.28 -2.98
C GLU A 168 -9.48 -11.00 -2.16
N SER A 169 -8.31 -11.30 -2.71
CA SER A 169 -7.02 -11.05 -2.05
C SER A 169 -6.73 -9.55 -1.91
N LEU A 170 -7.04 -8.76 -2.93
CA LEU A 170 -6.90 -7.31 -2.86
C LEU A 170 -7.84 -6.69 -1.82
N GLN A 171 -9.10 -7.12 -1.79
CA GLN A 171 -10.05 -6.69 -0.77
C GLN A 171 -9.62 -7.08 0.65
N LYS A 172 -9.04 -8.27 0.81
CA LYS A 172 -8.45 -8.70 2.09
C LYS A 172 -7.30 -7.79 2.49
N TRP A 173 -6.38 -7.52 1.56
CA TRP A 173 -5.23 -6.65 1.81
C TRP A 173 -5.66 -5.25 2.25
N VAL A 174 -6.63 -4.63 1.54
CA VAL A 174 -7.16 -3.31 1.92
C VAL A 174 -7.72 -3.31 3.34
N ARG A 175 -8.57 -4.30 3.67
CA ARG A 175 -9.15 -4.40 5.02
C ARG A 175 -8.10 -4.57 6.12
N GLU A 176 -7.05 -5.34 5.87
CA GLU A 176 -5.99 -5.53 6.87
C GLU A 176 -5.12 -4.26 7.02
N GLN A 177 -4.85 -3.52 5.92
CA GLN A 177 -4.17 -2.23 5.99
C GLN A 177 -5.01 -1.17 6.74
N GLU A 178 -6.32 -1.11 6.50
CA GLU A 178 -7.22 -0.21 7.22
C GLU A 178 -7.21 -0.46 8.74
N LYS A 179 -7.14 -1.72 9.16
CA LYS A 179 -7.03 -2.07 10.60
C LYS A 179 -5.76 -1.51 11.22
N LEU A 180 -4.61 -1.61 10.51
CA LEU A 180 -3.34 -1.09 11.01
C LEU A 180 -3.35 0.43 11.18
N MET A 181 -4.06 1.16 10.30
CA MET A 181 -4.15 2.62 10.37
C MET A 181 -5.12 3.13 11.43
N ASN A 182 -6.06 2.30 11.89
CA ASN A 182 -7.08 2.67 12.87
C ASN A 182 -6.73 2.26 14.31
N HIS A 183 -5.55 1.69 14.53
CA HIS A 183 -4.97 1.35 15.83
C HIS A 183 -3.84 2.31 16.20
#